data_149adbe76d0222f7ca0d0bf56d5198f2
#
_entry.id   149adbe76d0222f7ca0d0bf56d5198f2
#
_cell.length_a   1.000
_cell.length_b   1.000
_cell.length_c   1.000
_cell.angle_alpha   90.00
_cell.angle_beta   90.00
_cell.angle_gamma   90.00
#
_symmetry.space_group_name_H-M   'P 1'
#
loop_
_entity.id
_entity.type
_entity.pdbx_description
1 polymer ?
#
loop_
_entity_poly.entity_id
_entity_poly.type
_entity_poly.pdbx_seq_one_letter_code
_entity_poly.pdbx_strand_id
1 'polypeptide(L)'
;MELRKDGSGLLRAGEVVLAASRKSKRFWVWLSVGVVLIVAIAGVALARLVKGSSIDPNRLAKVTRGDVARSVVATGKIQPITKVEVKSKASGIVEKLYVDINNKVNKGQPLAQLDQQEILAQVDAQRAQLASAEANVTTFEANIEQDKVNAAAPDLSMYKATLDRNMEMKKAGIVSQQALDDTNKEYLAALTRRDSSRAQIGVDTAKLKQARAQVLQSQASLKQLEEQLGYTTVVAPMDGVILSRDVEIGDAVSSILVLGSTATLVMTEGDINEVYVQGKVDEADIAHVYMGQPARIKVESFRDRTFNGKVTKIAPLGVEKDNVTTFEVRVSIDNSTGELKANMTANAEILLDEHKGVLTVPENAVSYDNQKNASVQIPDSKQKDGTLKVPVKVGLSNGSVTEIVSGLKEGQQVVLQQ
;
A
#
# COMPACT_ATOMS: atom_id res chain seq x y z
N MET A 1 8.80 -71.15 51.72
CA MET A 1 9.17 -71.09 53.17
C MET A 1 7.85 -70.73 53.83
N GLU A 2 7.23 -71.75 54.18
CA GLU A 2 6.94 -72.25 55.57
C GLU A 2 5.89 -71.41 56.24
N LEU A 3 4.81 -71.92 56.46
CA LEU A 3 4.29 -73.00 57.37
C LEU A 3 3.29 -72.34 58.32
N ARG A 4 2.07 -72.81 58.25
CA ARG A 4 1.50 -73.76 59.23
C ARG A 4 0.95 -73.07 60.47
N LYS A 5 -0.13 -73.34 61.03
CA LYS A 5 -0.99 -74.52 61.23
C LYS A 5 -2.02 -74.15 62.28
N ASP A 6 -3.13 -74.70 62.13
CA ASP A 6 -3.89 -75.55 63.04
C ASP A 6 -4.50 -74.90 64.29
N GLY A 7 -5.67 -75.18 64.68
CA GLY A 7 -6.47 -76.35 64.62
C GLY A 7 -7.69 -76.24 65.55
N SER A 8 -8.69 -76.92 65.15
CA SER A 8 -9.53 -77.82 65.94
C SER A 8 -9.96 -77.37 67.35
N GLY A 9 -11.17 -77.52 67.71
CA GLY A 9 -12.01 -78.63 67.87
C GLY A 9 -13.27 -78.37 68.70
N LEU A 10 -14.27 -79.05 68.31
CA LEU A 10 -15.14 -79.98 69.07
C LEU A 10 -16.09 -79.46 70.14
N LEU A 11 -17.37 -79.55 69.73
CA LEU A 11 -18.47 -80.30 70.45
C LEU A 11 -18.81 -79.92 71.92
N ARG A 12 -20.04 -79.50 72.14
CA ARG A 12 -21.01 -80.38 72.84
C ARG A 12 -22.44 -79.78 72.89
N ALA A 13 -23.36 -80.69 72.68
CA ALA A 13 -24.79 -80.57 72.77
C ALA A 13 -25.34 -80.33 74.20
N GLY A 14 -26.55 -79.85 74.26
CA GLY A 14 -27.41 -79.99 75.42
C GLY A 14 -28.30 -78.78 75.66
N GLU A 15 -29.42 -78.98 75.41
CA GLU A 15 -30.69 -79.17 76.10
C GLU A 15 -31.65 -77.97 76.05
N VAL A 16 -32.83 -78.32 75.65
CA VAL A 16 -34.07 -77.63 75.56
C VAL A 16 -34.58 -77.10 76.91
N VAL A 17 -35.01 -75.88 77.04
CA VAL A 17 -36.08 -75.47 77.94
C VAL A 17 -37.00 -74.43 77.28
N LEU A 18 -38.25 -74.81 77.12
CA LEU A 18 -39.36 -73.97 76.77
C LEU A 18 -39.67 -72.93 77.86
N ALA A 19 -39.72 -71.66 77.55
CA ALA A 19 -40.40 -70.67 78.37
C ALA A 19 -41.15 -69.68 77.51
N ALA A 20 -42.44 -69.72 77.62
CA ALA A 20 -43.38 -68.73 77.01
C ALA A 20 -43.18 -67.39 77.65
N SER A 21 -43.07 -66.32 76.83
CA SER A 21 -43.06 -64.94 77.32
C SER A 21 -43.73 -63.98 76.36
N ARG A 22 -44.68 -63.33 76.92
CA ARG A 22 -45.42 -62.06 76.65
C ARG A 22 -44.98 -61.31 75.38
N LYS A 23 -45.85 -61.23 74.36
CA LYS A 23 -45.78 -60.27 73.24
C LYS A 23 -45.70 -58.83 73.76
N SER A 24 -44.51 -58.26 73.69
CA SER A 24 -44.27 -56.86 74.09
C SER A 24 -44.83 -55.88 73.07
N LYS A 25 -45.55 -54.87 73.50
CA LYS A 25 -46.05 -53.75 72.69
C LYS A 25 -44.98 -53.04 71.86
N ARG A 26 -43.70 -53.31 72.14
CA ARG A 26 -42.56 -52.79 71.36
C ARG A 26 -42.39 -53.37 69.98
N PHE A 27 -42.81 -54.60 69.71
CA PHE A 27 -42.71 -55.22 68.40
C PHE A 27 -43.68 -54.54 67.39
N TRP A 28 -44.88 -54.17 67.81
CA TRP A 28 -45.81 -53.43 66.97
C TRP A 28 -45.39 -52.01 66.67
N VAL A 29 -44.68 -51.35 67.57
CA VAL A 29 -44.10 -50.02 67.34
C VAL A 29 -42.96 -50.10 66.31
N TRP A 30 -42.10 -51.11 66.36
CA TRP A 30 -41.05 -51.29 65.37
C TRP A 30 -41.60 -51.67 64.01
N LEU A 31 -42.67 -52.42 63.96
CA LEU A 31 -43.32 -52.81 62.69
C LEU A 31 -44.03 -51.59 62.05
N SER A 32 -44.65 -50.74 62.82
CA SER A 32 -45.24 -49.50 62.30
C SER A 32 -44.18 -48.48 61.84
N VAL A 33 -43.04 -48.37 62.53
CA VAL A 33 -41.94 -47.53 62.10
C VAL A 33 -41.31 -48.09 60.78
N GLY A 34 -41.21 -49.44 60.67
CA GLY A 34 -40.73 -50.08 59.43
C GLY A 34 -41.64 -49.78 58.21
N VAL A 35 -42.95 -49.85 58.41
CA VAL A 35 -43.94 -49.55 57.35
C VAL A 35 -43.88 -48.06 56.98
N VAL A 36 -43.77 -47.18 57.94
CA VAL A 36 -43.64 -45.70 57.65
C VAL A 36 -42.34 -45.42 56.87
N LEU A 37 -41.25 -46.11 57.25
CA LEU A 37 -39.99 -45.95 56.58
C LEU A 37 -39.99 -46.50 55.15
N ILE A 38 -40.70 -47.65 54.92
CA ILE A 38 -40.90 -48.21 53.55
C ILE A 38 -41.78 -47.26 52.72
N VAL A 39 -42.82 -46.70 53.29
CA VAL A 39 -43.69 -45.74 52.60
C VAL A 39 -42.96 -44.44 52.31
N ALA A 40 -42.14 -43.98 53.25
CA ALA A 40 -41.27 -42.83 53.01
C ALA A 40 -40.20 -43.08 51.91
N ILE A 41 -39.56 -44.24 51.93
CA ILE A 41 -38.60 -44.64 50.88
C ILE A 41 -39.32 -44.81 49.53
N ALA A 42 -40.49 -45.46 49.53
CA ALA A 42 -41.31 -45.58 48.34
C ALA A 42 -41.80 -44.21 47.80
N GLY A 43 -42.18 -43.30 48.70
CA GLY A 43 -42.52 -41.92 48.37
C GLY A 43 -41.35 -41.14 47.79
N VAL A 44 -40.16 -41.25 48.36
CA VAL A 44 -38.94 -40.62 47.83
C VAL A 44 -38.50 -41.27 46.51
N ALA A 45 -38.64 -42.62 46.39
CA ALA A 45 -38.38 -43.31 45.11
C ALA A 45 -39.36 -42.88 44.02
N LEU A 46 -40.68 -42.76 44.36
CA LEU A 46 -41.70 -42.26 43.44
C LEU A 46 -41.48 -40.80 43.06
N ALA A 47 -41.11 -39.94 44.03
CA ALA A 47 -40.75 -38.55 43.81
C ALA A 47 -39.51 -38.37 42.94
N ARG A 48 -38.53 -39.30 43.02
CA ARG A 48 -37.36 -39.35 42.13
C ARG A 48 -37.69 -39.87 40.74
N LEU A 49 -38.68 -40.79 40.59
CA LEU A 49 -39.16 -41.30 39.32
C LEU A 49 -40.04 -40.25 38.59
N VAL A 50 -40.72 -39.36 39.31
CA VAL A 50 -41.56 -38.27 38.79
C VAL A 50 -40.77 -37.00 38.49
N LYS A 51 -39.54 -36.82 39.09
CA LYS A 51 -38.64 -35.74 38.66
C LYS A 51 -38.10 -36.11 37.29
N GLY A 52 -38.84 -35.76 36.25
CA GLY A 52 -38.34 -35.71 34.87
C GLY A 52 -37.03 -34.94 34.84
N SER A 53 -36.07 -35.37 34.05
CA SER A 53 -34.76 -34.72 33.81
C SER A 53 -34.98 -33.24 33.54
N SER A 54 -34.78 -32.39 34.57
CA SER A 54 -34.85 -30.94 34.38
C SER A 54 -33.62 -30.55 33.62
N ILE A 55 -33.80 -30.09 32.37
CA ILE A 55 -32.70 -29.52 31.55
C ILE A 55 -32.13 -28.32 32.30
N ASP A 56 -30.82 -28.24 32.42
CA ASP A 56 -30.12 -27.11 33.01
C ASP A 56 -30.54 -25.80 32.28
N PRO A 57 -31.05 -24.78 32.98
CA PRO A 57 -31.45 -23.52 32.37
C PRO A 57 -30.31 -22.85 31.52
N ASN A 58 -29.05 -23.10 31.87
CA ASN A 58 -27.88 -22.60 31.11
C ASN A 58 -27.70 -23.29 29.74
N ARG A 59 -28.40 -24.41 29.52
CA ARG A 59 -28.37 -25.14 28.25
C ARG A 59 -29.58 -24.78 27.35
N LEU A 60 -30.34 -23.78 27.70
CA LEU A 60 -31.49 -23.34 26.91
C LEU A 60 -31.16 -22.03 26.19
N ALA A 61 -31.31 -22.04 24.87
CA ALA A 61 -31.29 -20.85 24.04
C ALA A 61 -32.67 -20.58 23.46
N LYS A 62 -32.97 -19.37 23.07
CA LYS A 62 -34.19 -19.01 22.39
C LYS A 62 -33.93 -18.81 20.90
N VAL A 63 -34.86 -19.26 20.07
CA VAL A 63 -34.89 -18.91 18.64
C VAL A 63 -35.23 -17.43 18.54
N THR A 64 -34.34 -16.64 17.98
CA THR A 64 -34.52 -15.19 17.80
C THR A 64 -34.43 -14.84 16.32
N ARG A 65 -34.97 -13.67 15.95
CA ARG A 65 -34.68 -13.10 14.64
C ARG A 65 -33.40 -12.30 14.69
N GLY A 66 -32.55 -12.54 13.73
CA GLY A 66 -31.27 -11.85 13.60
C GLY A 66 -30.75 -11.90 12.17
N ASP A 67 -29.66 -11.22 11.94
CA ASP A 67 -28.96 -11.24 10.67
C ASP A 67 -27.85 -12.30 10.74
N VAL A 68 -27.75 -13.11 9.71
CA VAL A 68 -26.66 -14.08 9.55
C VAL A 68 -25.89 -13.72 8.30
N ALA A 69 -24.59 -13.48 8.46
CA ALA A 69 -23.71 -13.23 7.34
C ALA A 69 -22.54 -14.21 7.38
N ARG A 70 -22.23 -14.82 6.24
CA ARG A 70 -20.99 -15.55 6.03
C ARG A 70 -19.98 -14.60 5.43
N SER A 71 -18.82 -14.50 6.04
CA SER A 71 -17.76 -13.58 5.61
C SER A 71 -16.41 -14.27 5.58
N VAL A 72 -15.54 -13.76 4.73
CA VAL A 72 -14.11 -14.05 4.72
C VAL A 72 -13.40 -12.86 5.35
N VAL A 73 -12.50 -13.13 6.28
CA VAL A 73 -11.74 -12.08 6.97
C VAL A 73 -10.40 -11.89 6.27
N ALA A 74 -10.18 -10.69 5.75
CA ALA A 74 -8.91 -10.26 5.21
C ALA A 74 -8.22 -9.33 6.23
N THR A 75 -7.23 -9.87 6.95
CA THR A 75 -6.43 -9.07 7.90
C THR A 75 -5.30 -8.38 7.15
N GLY A 76 -5.10 -7.10 7.42
CA GLY A 76 -4.07 -6.32 6.75
C GLY A 76 -3.83 -4.94 7.34
N LYS A 77 -3.23 -4.08 6.51
CA LYS A 77 -2.92 -2.70 6.88
C LYS A 77 -3.63 -1.71 5.96
N ILE A 78 -3.98 -0.57 6.51
CA ILE A 78 -4.48 0.56 5.75
C ILE A 78 -3.33 1.16 4.96
N GLN A 79 -3.52 1.34 3.66
CA GLN A 79 -2.56 1.96 2.75
C GLN A 79 -3.22 3.13 2.00
N PRO A 80 -2.50 4.21 1.73
CA PRO A 80 -2.98 5.26 0.84
C PRO A 80 -3.12 4.71 -0.58
N ILE A 81 -4.04 5.26 -1.36
CA ILE A 81 -4.27 4.79 -2.74
C ILE A 81 -3.03 4.99 -3.60
N THR A 82 -2.33 6.09 -3.37
CA THR A 82 -1.05 6.39 -4.00
C THR A 82 -0.01 6.66 -2.92
N LYS A 83 1.13 6.00 -3.03
CA LYS A 83 2.30 6.19 -2.17
C LYS A 83 3.52 6.32 -3.05
N VAL A 84 4.29 7.40 -2.89
CA VAL A 84 5.52 7.66 -3.64
C VAL A 84 6.70 7.86 -2.68
N GLU A 85 7.76 7.12 -2.91
CA GLU A 85 9.04 7.29 -2.23
C GLU A 85 9.86 8.33 -2.99
N VAL A 86 10.03 9.50 -2.39
CA VAL A 86 10.80 10.60 -2.95
C VAL A 86 12.28 10.37 -2.64
N LYS A 87 13.05 10.01 -3.67
CA LYS A 87 14.48 9.74 -3.58
C LYS A 87 15.28 10.87 -4.20
N SER A 88 16.48 11.13 -3.68
CA SER A 88 17.34 12.18 -4.22
C SER A 88 17.87 11.84 -5.62
N LYS A 89 17.85 12.83 -6.52
CA LYS A 89 18.50 12.76 -7.84
C LYS A 89 19.91 13.32 -7.83
N ALA A 90 20.28 14.12 -6.81
CA ALA A 90 21.63 14.62 -6.60
C ALA A 90 22.24 14.01 -5.34
N SER A 91 23.56 13.94 -5.28
CA SER A 91 24.31 13.63 -4.06
C SER A 91 24.73 14.94 -3.40
N GLY A 92 24.73 14.97 -2.08
CA GLY A 92 25.12 16.16 -1.31
C GLY A 92 24.67 16.08 0.13
N ILE A 93 24.84 17.17 0.86
CA ILE A 93 24.40 17.32 2.25
C ILE A 93 23.07 18.07 2.26
N VAL A 94 22.12 17.64 3.09
CA VAL A 94 20.84 18.34 3.26
C VAL A 94 21.09 19.66 4.00
N GLU A 95 20.87 20.79 3.32
CA GLU A 95 21.03 22.13 3.89
C GLU A 95 19.76 22.63 4.55
N LYS A 96 18.60 22.38 3.91
CA LYS A 96 17.28 22.84 4.38
C LYS A 96 16.21 21.81 4.15
N LEU A 97 15.27 21.76 5.07
CA LEU A 97 14.01 21.04 4.95
C LEU A 97 12.88 22.06 5.00
N TYR A 98 12.00 22.05 4.00
CA TYR A 98 10.89 23.00 3.86
C TYR A 98 9.58 22.50 4.43
N VAL A 99 9.47 21.20 4.63
CA VAL A 99 8.27 20.50 5.08
C VAL A 99 8.61 19.45 6.11
N ASP A 100 7.61 19.07 6.92
CA ASP A 100 7.74 18.03 7.93
C ASP A 100 6.61 17.02 7.80
N ILE A 101 6.66 15.95 8.59
CA ILE A 101 5.64 14.90 8.63
C ILE A 101 4.25 15.51 8.84
N ASN A 102 3.24 14.98 8.13
CA ASN A 102 1.86 15.43 8.14
C ASN A 102 1.59 16.79 7.45
N ASN A 103 2.59 17.41 6.83
CA ASN A 103 2.35 18.61 6.03
C ASN A 103 1.72 18.22 4.69
N LYS A 104 0.72 19.01 4.27
CA LYS A 104 0.16 18.91 2.91
C LYS A 104 1.12 19.60 1.93
N VAL A 105 1.34 18.95 0.81
CA VAL A 105 2.22 19.42 -0.26
C VAL A 105 1.52 19.37 -1.61
N ASN A 106 1.89 20.29 -2.49
CA ASN A 106 1.43 20.31 -3.86
C ASN A 106 2.54 19.86 -4.80
N LYS A 107 2.19 19.27 -5.92
CA LYS A 107 3.13 18.87 -6.97
C LYS A 107 4.08 20.01 -7.34
N GLY A 108 5.39 19.73 -7.33
CA GLY A 108 6.44 20.69 -7.63
C GLY A 108 6.86 21.57 -6.44
N GLN A 109 6.21 21.43 -5.28
CA GLN A 109 6.61 22.18 -4.08
C GLN A 109 7.95 21.66 -3.56
N PRO A 110 8.90 22.57 -3.21
CA PRO A 110 10.17 22.17 -2.59
C PRO A 110 9.95 21.44 -1.26
N LEU A 111 10.59 20.29 -1.09
CA LEU A 111 10.58 19.48 0.12
C LEU A 111 11.88 19.63 0.91
N ALA A 112 13.01 19.52 0.20
CA ALA A 112 14.35 19.62 0.76
C ALA A 112 15.30 20.30 -0.23
N GLN A 113 16.33 20.91 0.28
CA GLN A 113 17.41 21.51 -0.51
C GLN A 113 18.74 20.93 -0.04
N LEU A 114 19.53 20.47 -1.00
CA LEU A 114 20.90 20.06 -0.77
C LEU A 114 21.84 21.28 -0.89
N ASP A 115 23.04 21.18 -0.36
CA ASP A 115 24.07 22.16 -0.55
C ASP A 115 24.34 22.41 -2.03
N GLN A 116 24.25 23.67 -2.45
CA GLN A 116 24.32 24.12 -3.84
C GLN A 116 25.62 24.87 -4.15
N GLN A 117 26.49 25.10 -3.17
CA GLN A 117 27.66 26.00 -3.33
C GLN A 117 28.57 25.54 -4.47
N GLU A 118 28.90 24.26 -4.52
CA GLU A 118 29.78 23.72 -5.55
C GLU A 118 29.16 23.81 -6.95
N ILE A 119 27.92 23.37 -7.09
CA ILE A 119 27.24 23.34 -8.40
C ILE A 119 26.95 24.76 -8.90
N LEU A 120 26.64 25.73 -8.02
CA LEU A 120 26.48 27.13 -8.39
C LEU A 120 27.78 27.71 -8.94
N ALA A 121 28.92 27.43 -8.30
CA ALA A 121 30.23 27.86 -8.78
C ALA A 121 30.54 27.24 -10.18
N GLN A 122 30.16 25.99 -10.41
CA GLN A 122 30.35 25.37 -11.72
C GLN A 122 29.42 25.98 -12.80
N VAL A 123 28.17 26.29 -12.46
CA VAL A 123 27.23 27.00 -13.35
C VAL A 123 27.78 28.38 -13.72
N ASP A 124 28.28 29.15 -12.75
CA ASP A 124 28.79 30.48 -13.01
C ASP A 124 30.10 30.45 -13.86
N ALA A 125 30.98 29.48 -13.62
CA ALA A 125 32.12 29.24 -14.48
C ALA A 125 31.74 28.92 -15.93
N GLN A 126 30.70 28.06 -16.11
CA GLN A 126 30.21 27.71 -17.44
C GLN A 126 29.50 28.89 -18.14
N ARG A 127 28.80 29.74 -17.38
CA ARG A 127 28.23 31.00 -17.91
C ARG A 127 29.28 31.94 -18.43
N ALA A 128 30.39 32.08 -17.69
CA ALA A 128 31.54 32.87 -18.15
C ALA A 128 32.18 32.29 -19.41
N GLN A 129 32.26 30.95 -19.52
CA GLN A 129 32.75 30.27 -20.71
C GLN A 129 31.82 30.50 -21.93
N LEU A 130 30.51 30.47 -21.73
CA LEU A 130 29.52 30.79 -22.77
C LEU A 130 29.68 32.24 -23.23
N ALA A 131 29.76 33.20 -22.30
CA ALA A 131 29.96 34.62 -22.64
C ALA A 131 31.24 34.84 -23.43
N SER A 132 32.33 34.14 -23.10
CA SER A 132 33.58 34.18 -23.87
C SER A 132 33.41 33.66 -25.30
N ALA A 133 32.66 32.56 -25.46
CA ALA A 133 32.37 32.00 -26.78
C ALA A 133 31.47 32.92 -27.63
N GLU A 134 30.50 33.60 -27.04
CA GLU A 134 29.66 34.62 -27.69
C GLU A 134 30.46 35.85 -28.11
N ALA A 135 31.38 36.31 -27.28
CA ALA A 135 32.29 37.42 -27.63
C ALA A 135 33.16 37.10 -28.84
N ASN A 136 33.62 35.83 -28.97
CA ASN A 136 34.34 35.40 -30.16
C ASN A 136 33.47 35.46 -31.43
N VAL A 137 32.21 35.08 -31.35
CA VAL A 137 31.23 35.21 -32.45
C VAL A 137 31.13 36.67 -32.88
N THR A 138 30.91 37.58 -31.93
CA THR A 138 30.81 39.04 -32.18
C THR A 138 32.09 39.57 -32.84
N THR A 139 33.26 39.08 -32.40
CA THR A 139 34.56 39.50 -32.99
C THR A 139 34.68 39.07 -34.47
N PHE A 140 34.31 37.83 -34.80
CA PHE A 140 34.32 37.37 -36.19
C PHE A 140 33.26 38.06 -37.04
N GLU A 141 32.10 38.37 -36.50
CA GLU A 141 31.08 39.15 -37.21
C GLU A 141 31.57 40.53 -37.54
N ALA A 142 32.24 41.22 -36.58
CA ALA A 142 32.84 42.54 -36.81
C ALA A 142 33.95 42.50 -37.87
N ASN A 143 34.84 41.46 -37.81
CA ASN A 143 35.89 41.27 -38.80
C ASN A 143 35.31 41.07 -40.22
N ILE A 144 34.30 40.24 -40.36
CA ILE A 144 33.60 40.00 -41.64
C ILE A 144 33.02 41.34 -42.17
N GLU A 145 32.42 42.18 -41.32
CA GLU A 145 31.86 43.45 -41.72
C GLU A 145 32.96 44.43 -42.19
N GLN A 146 34.07 44.46 -41.46
CA GLN A 146 35.24 45.25 -41.87
C GLN A 146 35.79 44.77 -43.22
N ASP A 147 35.92 43.46 -43.44
CA ASP A 147 36.39 42.93 -44.69
C ASP A 147 35.42 43.15 -45.86
N LYS A 148 34.09 43.19 -45.61
CA LYS A 148 33.12 43.58 -46.60
C LYS A 148 33.32 45.05 -47.08
N VAL A 149 33.54 45.95 -46.12
CA VAL A 149 33.87 47.35 -46.42
C VAL A 149 35.11 47.46 -47.27
N ASN A 150 36.20 46.71 -46.89
CA ASN A 150 37.45 46.68 -47.66
C ASN A 150 37.24 46.03 -49.03
N ALA A 151 36.44 44.99 -49.16
CA ALA A 151 36.12 44.30 -50.43
C ALA A 151 35.23 45.13 -51.35
N ALA A 152 34.49 46.11 -50.85
CA ALA A 152 33.72 47.05 -51.66
C ALA A 152 34.65 47.90 -52.51
N ALA A 153 35.91 48.13 -52.05
CA ALA A 153 36.97 48.82 -52.77
C ALA A 153 36.48 50.08 -53.52
N PRO A 154 35.94 51.10 -52.82
CA PRO A 154 35.34 52.25 -53.45
C PRO A 154 36.30 52.99 -54.39
N ASP A 155 37.62 52.92 -54.10
CA ASP A 155 38.66 53.56 -54.88
C ASP A 155 38.96 52.86 -56.17
N LEU A 156 38.56 51.56 -56.36
CA LEU A 156 38.88 50.76 -57.53
C LEU A 156 38.33 51.39 -58.80
N SER A 157 37.13 51.97 -58.74
CA SER A 157 36.50 52.63 -59.89
C SER A 157 37.27 53.91 -60.30
N MET A 158 37.83 54.64 -59.32
CA MET A 158 38.69 55.78 -59.55
C MET A 158 40.00 55.40 -60.21
N TYR A 159 40.71 54.35 -59.68
CA TYR A 159 41.93 53.85 -60.25
C TYR A 159 41.72 53.34 -61.66
N LYS A 160 40.60 52.63 -61.94
CA LYS A 160 40.21 52.17 -63.27
C LYS A 160 40.00 53.35 -64.22
N ALA A 161 39.21 54.31 -63.81
CA ALA A 161 38.96 55.52 -64.64
C ALA A 161 40.26 56.31 -64.95
N THR A 162 41.17 56.36 -64.00
CA THR A 162 42.48 57.01 -64.21
C THR A 162 43.34 56.19 -65.18
N LEU A 163 43.38 54.88 -65.08
CA LEU A 163 44.06 53.96 -65.98
C LEU A 163 43.48 54.12 -67.42
N ASP A 164 42.14 54.04 -67.57
CA ASP A 164 41.48 54.17 -68.85
C ASP A 164 41.78 55.50 -69.52
N ARG A 165 41.80 56.59 -68.74
CA ARG A 165 42.18 57.96 -69.24
C ARG A 165 43.66 57.96 -69.66
N ASN A 166 44.57 57.42 -68.88
CA ASN A 166 45.99 57.39 -69.24
C ASN A 166 46.25 56.51 -70.48
N MET A 167 45.49 55.44 -70.72
CA MET A 167 45.52 54.62 -71.93
C MET A 167 45.15 55.46 -73.15
N GLU A 168 44.08 56.27 -73.09
CA GLU A 168 43.65 57.17 -74.21
C GLU A 168 44.65 58.29 -74.48
N MET A 169 45.21 58.95 -73.42
CA MET A 169 46.28 59.94 -73.57
C MET A 169 47.54 59.38 -74.12
N LYS A 170 47.90 58.11 -73.81
CA LYS A 170 49.05 57.39 -74.39
C LYS A 170 48.86 57.19 -75.90
N LYS A 171 47.68 56.74 -76.33
CA LYS A 171 47.34 56.59 -77.78
C LYS A 171 47.51 57.93 -78.51
N ALA A 172 47.13 59.05 -77.86
CA ALA A 172 47.31 60.39 -78.37
C ALA A 172 48.77 60.91 -78.28
N GLY A 173 49.71 60.16 -77.71
CA GLY A 173 51.11 60.54 -77.55
C GLY A 173 51.36 61.57 -76.44
N ILE A 174 50.44 61.81 -75.53
CA ILE A 174 50.49 62.85 -74.49
C ILE A 174 51.22 62.47 -73.25
N VAL A 175 51.16 61.11 -72.86
CA VAL A 175 51.82 60.60 -71.63
C VAL A 175 52.89 59.56 -71.99
N SER A 176 53.90 59.41 -71.05
CA SER A 176 54.95 58.45 -71.19
C SER A 176 54.46 56.97 -70.93
N GLN A 177 55.21 55.97 -71.42
CA GLN A 177 54.95 54.58 -71.09
C GLN A 177 55.02 54.33 -69.57
N GLN A 178 56.01 54.94 -68.90
CA GLN A 178 56.22 54.83 -67.42
C GLN A 178 54.96 55.28 -66.67
N ALA A 179 54.34 56.41 -67.03
CA ALA A 179 53.13 56.92 -66.35
C ALA A 179 51.96 55.98 -66.52
N LEU A 180 51.84 55.31 -67.68
CA LEU A 180 50.81 54.29 -67.89
C LEU A 180 51.09 53.05 -67.02
N ASP A 181 52.33 52.59 -66.97
CA ASP A 181 52.73 51.42 -66.20
C ASP A 181 52.55 51.66 -64.70
N ASP A 182 52.82 52.89 -64.21
CA ASP A 182 52.58 53.24 -62.79
C ASP A 182 51.09 53.27 -62.44
N THR A 183 50.21 53.83 -63.27
CA THR A 183 48.75 53.79 -63.04
C THR A 183 48.18 52.35 -63.14
N ASN A 184 48.75 51.54 -64.02
CA ASN A 184 48.36 50.12 -64.12
C ASN A 184 48.78 49.34 -62.83
N LYS A 185 49.95 49.61 -62.25
CA LYS A 185 50.40 49.02 -61.01
C LYS A 185 49.45 49.40 -59.84
N GLU A 186 49.04 50.69 -59.78
CA GLU A 186 48.10 51.15 -58.74
C GLU A 186 46.73 50.44 -58.84
N TYR A 187 46.18 50.33 -60.08
CA TYR A 187 44.95 49.61 -60.33
C TYR A 187 45.05 48.13 -59.93
N LEU A 188 46.12 47.43 -60.36
CA LEU A 188 46.38 46.05 -60.00
C LEU A 188 46.57 45.84 -58.47
N ALA A 189 47.23 46.78 -57.79
CA ALA A 189 47.37 46.73 -56.35
C ALA A 189 46.04 46.89 -55.60
N ALA A 190 45.16 47.81 -56.11
CA ALA A 190 43.81 47.97 -55.55
C ALA A 190 42.91 46.73 -55.83
N LEU A 191 43.06 46.13 -57.05
CA LEU A 191 42.35 44.89 -57.41
C LEU A 191 42.81 43.72 -56.50
N THR A 192 44.09 43.57 -56.30
CA THR A 192 44.65 42.52 -55.43
C THR A 192 44.18 42.69 -53.97
N ARG A 193 44.15 43.95 -53.43
CA ARG A 193 43.61 44.21 -52.09
C ARG A 193 42.15 43.80 -51.96
N ARG A 194 41.31 44.17 -52.96
CA ARG A 194 39.89 43.79 -53.00
C ARG A 194 39.70 42.26 -52.98
N ASP A 195 40.49 41.53 -53.80
CA ASP A 195 40.38 40.08 -53.97
C ASP A 195 40.91 39.39 -52.72
N SER A 196 41.96 39.92 -52.08
CA SER A 196 42.43 39.41 -50.76
C SER A 196 41.37 39.59 -49.66
N SER A 197 40.72 40.76 -49.58
CA SER A 197 39.64 40.95 -48.61
C SER A 197 38.42 40.05 -48.88
N ARG A 198 38.06 39.77 -50.16
CA ARG A 198 37.02 38.80 -50.51
C ARG A 198 37.37 37.37 -50.08
N ALA A 199 38.64 36.95 -50.27
CA ALA A 199 39.14 35.66 -49.80
C ALA A 199 39.09 35.57 -48.27
N GLN A 200 39.45 36.67 -47.56
CA GLN A 200 39.45 36.76 -46.10
C GLN A 200 38.00 36.63 -45.54
N ILE A 201 36.99 37.21 -46.17
CA ILE A 201 35.58 37.01 -45.78
C ILE A 201 35.20 35.52 -45.76
N GLY A 202 35.68 34.72 -46.73
CA GLY A 202 35.47 33.28 -46.76
C GLY A 202 36.10 32.56 -45.56
N VAL A 203 37.34 32.94 -45.21
CA VAL A 203 38.05 32.40 -44.06
C VAL A 203 37.33 32.75 -42.73
N ASP A 204 36.97 34.04 -42.56
CA ASP A 204 36.31 34.47 -41.31
C ASP A 204 34.89 34.03 -41.18
N THR A 205 34.19 33.80 -42.31
CA THR A 205 32.90 33.07 -42.33
C THR A 205 33.03 31.64 -41.83
N ALA A 206 34.10 30.93 -42.22
CA ALA A 206 34.36 29.57 -41.73
C ALA A 206 34.67 29.59 -40.19
N LYS A 207 35.47 30.54 -39.73
CA LYS A 207 35.77 30.76 -38.30
C LYS A 207 34.51 31.13 -37.51
N LEU A 208 33.67 32.00 -38.05
CA LEU A 208 32.36 32.34 -37.47
C LEU A 208 31.51 31.12 -37.27
N LYS A 209 31.40 30.23 -38.30
CA LYS A 209 30.67 28.98 -38.18
C LYS A 209 31.25 28.08 -37.07
N GLN A 210 32.57 28.01 -36.95
CA GLN A 210 33.22 27.28 -35.86
C GLN A 210 32.91 27.90 -34.49
N ALA A 211 33.02 29.24 -34.36
CA ALA A 211 32.68 29.94 -33.11
C ALA A 211 31.24 29.72 -32.67
N ARG A 212 30.29 29.76 -33.61
CA ARG A 212 28.90 29.46 -33.33
C ARG A 212 28.69 28.01 -32.85
N ALA A 213 29.40 27.03 -33.40
CA ALA A 213 29.37 25.65 -32.93
C ALA A 213 29.91 25.57 -31.46
N GLN A 214 30.93 26.35 -31.14
CA GLN A 214 31.46 26.42 -29.76
C GLN A 214 30.45 27.05 -28.78
N VAL A 215 29.69 28.06 -29.20
CA VAL A 215 28.55 28.59 -28.41
C VAL A 215 27.51 27.53 -28.14
N LEU A 216 27.08 26.78 -29.14
CA LEU A 216 26.12 25.67 -28.96
C LEU A 216 26.63 24.61 -27.97
N GLN A 217 27.91 24.26 -28.07
CA GLN A 217 28.54 23.33 -27.13
C GLN A 217 28.53 23.88 -25.70
N SER A 218 28.91 25.14 -25.50
CA SER A 218 28.93 25.79 -24.18
C SER A 218 27.50 25.92 -23.60
N GLN A 219 26.52 26.23 -24.44
CA GLN A 219 25.10 26.27 -24.04
C GLN A 219 24.60 24.89 -23.58
N ALA A 220 24.92 23.81 -24.32
CA ALA A 220 24.56 22.45 -23.93
C ALA A 220 25.17 22.05 -22.58
N SER A 221 26.47 22.40 -22.37
CA SER A 221 27.16 22.14 -21.09
C SER A 221 26.53 22.95 -19.95
N LEU A 222 26.18 24.22 -20.18
CA LEU A 222 25.49 25.05 -19.19
C LEU A 222 24.14 24.44 -18.80
N LYS A 223 23.34 24.07 -19.79
CA LYS A 223 22.04 23.43 -19.56
C LYS A 223 22.16 22.15 -18.70
N GLN A 224 23.16 21.32 -18.98
CA GLN A 224 23.41 20.11 -18.18
C GLN A 224 23.70 20.46 -16.71
N LEU A 225 24.51 21.47 -16.44
CA LEU A 225 24.80 21.91 -15.07
C LEU A 225 23.58 22.55 -14.38
N GLU A 226 22.77 23.31 -15.13
CA GLU A 226 21.51 23.86 -14.61
C GLU A 226 20.49 22.77 -14.26
N GLU A 227 20.41 21.68 -15.04
CA GLU A 227 19.60 20.50 -14.69
C GLU A 227 20.15 19.81 -13.42
N GLN A 228 21.47 19.68 -13.28
CA GLN A 228 22.08 19.15 -12.05
C GLN A 228 21.80 20.05 -10.84
N LEU A 229 21.86 21.36 -11.01
CA LEU A 229 21.46 22.33 -9.99
C LEU A 229 19.98 22.15 -9.62
N GLY A 230 19.10 21.94 -10.59
CA GLY A 230 17.70 21.65 -10.35
C GLY A 230 17.47 20.38 -9.52
N TYR A 231 18.31 19.37 -9.66
CA TYR A 231 18.23 18.12 -8.89
C TYR A 231 18.65 18.27 -7.43
N THR A 232 19.35 19.34 -7.06
CA THR A 232 19.69 19.62 -5.64
C THR A 232 18.49 20.10 -4.84
N THR A 233 17.43 20.55 -5.50
CA THR A 233 16.14 20.84 -4.87
C THR A 233 15.23 19.65 -5.08
N VAL A 234 14.92 18.93 -4.00
CA VAL A 234 13.99 17.80 -3.99
C VAL A 234 12.57 18.36 -3.95
N VAL A 235 11.74 17.98 -4.91
CA VAL A 235 10.35 18.49 -5.03
C VAL A 235 9.34 17.37 -4.95
N ALA A 236 8.11 17.70 -4.52
CA ALA A 236 6.99 16.78 -4.47
C ALA A 236 6.57 16.33 -5.87
N PRO A 237 6.49 15.03 -6.15
CA PRO A 237 6.07 14.48 -7.45
C PRO A 237 4.55 14.58 -7.68
N MET A 238 3.75 14.68 -6.63
CA MET A 238 2.28 14.69 -6.67
C MET A 238 1.70 15.62 -5.60
N ASP A 239 0.37 15.77 -5.58
CA ASP A 239 -0.33 16.41 -4.47
C ASP A 239 -0.60 15.36 -3.39
N GLY A 240 -0.31 15.68 -2.12
CA GLY A 240 -0.46 14.70 -1.05
C GLY A 240 -0.08 15.21 0.32
N VAL A 241 0.25 14.26 1.19
CA VAL A 241 0.71 14.51 2.57
C VAL A 241 2.02 13.75 2.79
N ILE A 242 2.95 14.37 3.50
CA ILE A 242 4.20 13.73 3.90
C ILE A 242 3.91 12.68 4.98
N LEU A 243 4.16 11.42 4.64
CA LEU A 243 3.92 10.27 5.53
C LEU A 243 5.13 9.96 6.42
N SER A 244 6.35 10.09 5.87
CA SER A 244 7.61 9.95 6.61
C SER A 244 8.66 10.92 6.09
N ARG A 245 9.57 11.29 6.95
CA ARG A 245 10.79 12.04 6.65
C ARG A 245 11.96 11.18 7.11
N ASP A 246 12.79 10.80 6.16
CA ASP A 246 13.82 9.78 6.36
C ASP A 246 15.23 10.40 6.40
N VAL A 247 15.32 11.74 6.32
CA VAL A 247 16.58 12.51 6.40
C VAL A 247 16.46 13.71 7.32
N GLU A 248 17.57 14.13 7.90
CA GLU A 248 17.72 15.33 8.74
C GLU A 248 18.65 16.37 8.08
N ILE A 249 18.60 17.61 8.58
CA ILE A 249 19.56 18.65 8.15
C ILE A 249 20.97 18.23 8.57
N GLY A 250 21.88 18.23 7.62
CA GLY A 250 23.27 17.77 7.79
C GLY A 250 23.51 16.33 7.33
N ASP A 251 22.47 15.57 6.99
CA ASP A 251 22.64 14.22 6.45
C ASP A 251 23.20 14.23 5.04
N ALA A 252 24.05 13.26 4.75
CA ALA A 252 24.56 13.03 3.40
C ALA A 252 23.60 12.10 2.63
N VAL A 253 23.16 12.57 1.45
CA VAL A 253 22.28 11.80 0.56
C VAL A 253 23.00 11.38 -0.70
N SER A 254 22.66 10.19 -1.21
CA SER A 254 23.19 9.63 -2.44
C SER A 254 22.17 9.69 -3.56
N SER A 255 22.66 9.97 -4.78
CA SER A 255 21.84 10.09 -5.99
C SER A 255 21.39 8.74 -6.53
N ILE A 256 20.16 8.67 -7.05
CA ILE A 256 19.67 7.54 -7.85
C ILE A 256 20.42 7.41 -9.19
N LEU A 257 21.07 8.47 -9.66
CA LEU A 257 21.75 8.51 -10.95
C LEU A 257 23.20 7.98 -10.88
N VAL A 258 23.71 7.68 -9.68
CA VAL A 258 25.06 7.13 -9.50
C VAL A 258 25.01 5.61 -9.57
N LEU A 259 25.71 5.04 -10.54
CA LEU A 259 25.77 3.59 -10.77
C LEU A 259 26.37 2.88 -9.55
N GLY A 260 25.67 1.87 -9.02
CA GLY A 260 26.12 1.08 -7.87
C GLY A 260 25.83 1.69 -6.50
N SER A 261 25.21 2.87 -6.44
CA SER A 261 24.75 3.47 -5.19
C SER A 261 23.27 3.22 -4.95
N THR A 262 22.90 2.95 -3.70
CA THR A 262 21.48 2.94 -3.28
C THR A 262 21.05 4.38 -3.08
N ALA A 263 20.06 4.83 -3.85
CA ALA A 263 19.51 6.17 -3.67
C ALA A 263 18.93 6.35 -2.27
N THR A 264 19.28 7.45 -1.62
CA THR A 264 18.74 7.78 -0.30
C THR A 264 17.27 8.17 -0.43
N LEU A 265 16.42 7.54 0.37
CA LEU A 265 15.02 7.93 0.55
C LEU A 265 15.01 9.23 1.37
N VAL A 266 14.43 10.28 0.82
CA VAL A 266 14.34 11.60 1.48
C VAL A 266 13.05 11.68 2.27
N MET A 267 11.92 11.43 1.62
CA MET A 267 10.57 11.48 2.21
C MET A 267 9.66 10.48 1.53
N THR A 268 8.59 10.10 2.21
CA THR A 268 7.50 9.34 1.61
C THR A 268 6.27 10.22 1.57
N GLU A 269 5.67 10.32 0.41
CA GLU A 269 4.44 11.09 0.14
C GLU A 269 3.29 10.15 -0.19
N GLY A 270 2.06 10.50 0.22
CA GLY A 270 0.88 9.71 -0.12
C GLY A 270 -0.40 10.52 -0.07
N ASP A 271 -1.37 10.08 -0.88
CA ASP A 271 -2.74 10.59 -0.80
C ASP A 271 -3.52 9.79 0.25
N ILE A 272 -3.85 10.45 1.36
CA ILE A 272 -4.59 9.85 2.48
C ILE A 272 -6.10 10.14 2.45
N ASN A 273 -6.61 10.88 1.46
CA ASN A 273 -8.05 11.13 1.34
C ASN A 273 -8.78 9.84 0.93
N GLU A 274 -8.16 9.07 0.05
CA GLU A 274 -8.63 7.75 -0.33
C GLU A 274 -7.63 6.70 0.14
N VAL A 275 -8.11 5.77 0.94
CA VAL A 275 -7.30 4.67 1.48
C VAL A 275 -7.95 3.33 1.21
N TYR A 276 -7.18 2.26 1.30
CA TYR A 276 -7.68 0.90 1.20
C TYR A 276 -7.02 0.00 2.25
N VAL A 277 -7.73 -1.05 2.63
CA VAL A 277 -7.14 -2.14 3.42
C VAL A 277 -6.44 -3.09 2.45
N GLN A 278 -5.15 -3.25 2.60
CA GLN A 278 -4.35 -4.27 1.93
C GLN A 278 -4.38 -5.54 2.79
N GLY A 279 -5.44 -6.32 2.62
CA GLY A 279 -5.67 -7.54 3.39
C GLY A 279 -5.12 -8.78 2.70
N LYS A 280 -4.89 -9.82 3.49
CA LYS A 280 -4.53 -11.16 3.00
C LYS A 280 -5.66 -12.11 3.26
N VAL A 281 -5.99 -12.91 2.26
CA VAL A 281 -7.00 -13.97 2.30
C VAL A 281 -6.33 -15.29 2.00
N ASP A 282 -6.68 -16.32 2.73
CA ASP A 282 -6.15 -17.67 2.52
C ASP A 282 -6.63 -18.30 1.21
N GLU A 283 -5.84 -19.22 0.67
CA GLU A 283 -6.15 -19.95 -0.57
C GLU A 283 -7.50 -20.69 -0.51
N ALA A 284 -7.86 -21.20 0.67
CA ALA A 284 -9.15 -21.90 0.85
C ALA A 284 -10.37 -21.01 0.65
N ASP A 285 -10.24 -19.72 0.94
CA ASP A 285 -11.35 -18.75 0.96
C ASP A 285 -11.38 -17.85 -0.27
N ILE A 286 -10.24 -17.66 -0.97
CA ILE A 286 -10.14 -16.71 -2.09
C ILE A 286 -11.08 -17.04 -3.25
N ALA A 287 -11.41 -18.32 -3.45
CA ALA A 287 -12.32 -18.76 -4.50
C ALA A 287 -13.75 -18.17 -4.37
N HIS A 288 -14.12 -17.72 -3.18
CA HIS A 288 -15.43 -17.13 -2.89
C HIS A 288 -15.42 -15.60 -2.90
N VAL A 289 -14.23 -14.98 -3.09
CA VAL A 289 -14.08 -13.53 -3.10
C VAL A 289 -14.06 -13.01 -4.54
N TYR A 290 -14.89 -12.01 -4.84
CA TYR A 290 -14.95 -11.36 -6.15
C TYR A 290 -15.00 -9.84 -6.01
N MET A 291 -14.64 -9.14 -7.09
CA MET A 291 -14.64 -7.68 -7.11
C MET A 291 -16.04 -7.10 -6.92
N GLY A 292 -16.13 -6.02 -6.17
CA GLY A 292 -17.39 -5.35 -5.87
C GLY A 292 -18.12 -5.85 -4.64
N GLN A 293 -17.71 -6.99 -4.04
CA GLN A 293 -18.32 -7.46 -2.80
C GLN A 293 -18.24 -6.41 -1.70
N PRO A 294 -19.34 -6.23 -0.94
CA PRO A 294 -19.32 -5.35 0.23
C PRO A 294 -18.48 -5.96 1.34
N ALA A 295 -17.84 -5.09 2.10
CA ALA A 295 -17.02 -5.49 3.25
C ALA A 295 -17.28 -4.56 4.43
N ARG A 296 -17.26 -5.13 5.63
CA ARG A 296 -17.26 -4.42 6.90
C ARG A 296 -15.83 -4.38 7.43
N ILE A 297 -15.32 -3.18 7.69
CA ILE A 297 -13.93 -3.00 8.08
C ILE A 297 -13.91 -2.56 9.54
N LYS A 298 -13.20 -3.33 10.36
CA LYS A 298 -12.92 -3.02 11.76
C LYS A 298 -11.45 -2.65 11.86
N VAL A 299 -11.19 -1.41 12.28
CA VAL A 299 -9.84 -0.90 12.50
C VAL A 299 -9.49 -1.08 13.96
N GLU A 300 -8.32 -1.65 14.27
CA GLU A 300 -7.93 -1.98 15.65
C GLU A 300 -7.91 -0.74 16.58
N SER A 301 -7.60 0.43 16.02
CA SER A 301 -7.61 1.70 16.75
C SER A 301 -9.02 2.26 17.01
N PHE A 302 -10.07 1.73 16.33
CA PHE A 302 -11.46 2.20 16.41
C PHE A 302 -12.41 1.02 16.60
N ARG A 303 -12.28 0.30 17.73
CA ARG A 303 -12.98 -0.98 17.99
C ARG A 303 -14.50 -0.88 17.97
N ASP A 304 -15.03 0.27 18.37
CA ASP A 304 -16.48 0.50 18.46
C ASP A 304 -17.10 1.03 17.15
N ARG A 305 -16.27 1.21 16.10
CA ARG A 305 -16.70 1.73 14.81
C ARG A 305 -16.43 0.73 13.69
N THR A 306 -17.44 0.56 12.86
CA THR A 306 -17.32 -0.25 11.63
C THR A 306 -17.38 0.68 10.43
N PHE A 307 -16.40 0.54 9.55
CA PHE A 307 -16.34 1.26 8.29
C PHE A 307 -16.85 0.36 7.18
N ASN A 308 -17.56 0.94 6.23
CA ASN A 308 -18.04 0.22 5.07
C ASN A 308 -17.04 0.36 3.92
N GLY A 309 -16.88 -0.71 3.17
CA GLY A 309 -16.02 -0.74 2.01
C GLY A 309 -16.48 -1.78 0.99
N LYS A 310 -15.71 -1.91 -0.07
CA LYS A 310 -15.93 -2.93 -1.11
C LYS A 310 -14.60 -3.44 -1.64
N VAL A 311 -14.60 -4.68 -2.09
CA VAL A 311 -13.43 -5.28 -2.75
C VAL A 311 -13.19 -4.57 -4.09
N THR A 312 -12.00 -3.99 -4.25
CA THR A 312 -11.62 -3.22 -5.45
C THR A 312 -10.60 -3.96 -6.31
N LYS A 313 -9.77 -4.81 -5.68
CA LYS A 313 -8.74 -5.57 -6.40
C LYS A 313 -8.43 -6.87 -5.68
N ILE A 314 -8.18 -7.92 -6.46
CA ILE A 314 -7.69 -9.22 -5.98
C ILE A 314 -6.40 -9.50 -6.76
N ALA A 315 -5.31 -9.78 -6.06
CA ALA A 315 -4.04 -10.12 -6.71
C ALA A 315 -4.16 -11.50 -7.38
N PRO A 316 -3.75 -11.64 -8.65
CA PRO A 316 -3.79 -12.92 -9.35
C PRO A 316 -2.68 -13.88 -8.90
N LEU A 317 -1.67 -13.38 -8.19
CA LEU A 317 -0.54 -14.14 -7.69
C LEU A 317 -0.64 -14.31 -6.19
N GLY A 318 -0.69 -15.55 -5.71
CA GLY A 318 -0.57 -15.88 -4.30
C GLY A 318 0.87 -15.73 -3.81
N VAL A 319 1.02 -15.34 -2.57
CA VAL A 319 2.32 -15.24 -1.89
C VAL A 319 2.37 -16.32 -0.83
N GLU A 320 3.32 -17.22 -0.98
CA GLU A 320 3.60 -18.26 0.02
C GLU A 320 4.55 -17.70 1.09
N LYS A 321 4.14 -17.81 2.33
CA LYS A 321 4.95 -17.49 3.48
C LYS A 321 4.67 -18.50 4.60
N ASP A 322 5.72 -19.07 5.19
CA ASP A 322 5.61 -20.04 6.27
C ASP A 322 4.69 -21.23 5.92
N ASN A 323 4.78 -21.74 4.67
CA ASN A 323 3.95 -22.80 4.10
C ASN A 323 2.44 -22.48 4.01
N VAL A 324 2.06 -21.20 4.08
CA VAL A 324 0.68 -20.73 3.89
C VAL A 324 0.63 -19.84 2.66
N THR A 325 -0.21 -20.22 1.68
CA THR A 325 -0.47 -19.41 0.49
C THR A 325 -1.59 -18.42 0.78
N THR A 326 -1.29 -17.14 0.61
CA THR A 326 -2.27 -16.06 0.78
C THR A 326 -2.35 -15.20 -0.46
N PHE A 327 -3.53 -14.64 -0.71
CA PHE A 327 -3.77 -13.70 -1.81
C PHE A 327 -4.04 -12.31 -1.26
N GLU A 328 -3.39 -11.31 -1.87
CA GLU A 328 -3.63 -9.91 -1.52
C GLU A 328 -4.98 -9.47 -2.08
N VAL A 329 -5.81 -8.93 -1.20
CA VAL A 329 -7.11 -8.32 -1.55
C VAL A 329 -7.11 -6.88 -1.07
N ARG A 330 -7.54 -5.97 -1.94
CA ARG A 330 -7.70 -4.55 -1.61
C ARG A 330 -9.17 -4.24 -1.40
N VAL A 331 -9.48 -3.69 -0.25
CA VAL A 331 -10.82 -3.28 0.13
C VAL A 331 -10.82 -1.77 0.33
N SER A 332 -11.60 -1.03 -0.48
CA SER A 332 -11.70 0.43 -0.32
C SER A 332 -12.33 0.78 1.03
N ILE A 333 -11.93 1.91 1.59
CA ILE A 333 -12.50 2.45 2.81
C ILE A 333 -12.55 3.97 2.68
N ASP A 334 -13.65 4.57 3.06
CA ASP A 334 -13.81 6.02 3.06
C ASP A 334 -13.06 6.64 4.25
N ASN A 335 -12.19 7.59 3.97
CA ASN A 335 -11.43 8.37 4.94
C ASN A 335 -11.68 9.87 4.79
N SER A 336 -12.89 10.27 4.40
CA SER A 336 -13.25 11.69 4.23
C SER A 336 -13.02 12.54 5.48
N THR A 337 -13.04 11.92 6.67
CA THR A 337 -12.72 12.57 7.95
C THR A 337 -11.21 12.70 8.25
N GLY A 338 -10.35 12.01 7.51
CA GLY A 338 -8.89 12.01 7.71
C GLY A 338 -8.41 11.33 9.00
N GLU A 339 -9.30 10.56 9.67
CA GLU A 339 -8.98 9.88 10.93
C GLU A 339 -8.11 8.65 10.76
N LEU A 340 -8.25 7.96 9.60
CA LEU A 340 -7.50 6.76 9.31
C LEU A 340 -6.08 7.13 8.84
N LYS A 341 -5.09 6.51 9.47
CA LYS A 341 -3.68 6.71 9.14
C LYS A 341 -3.12 5.51 8.39
N ALA A 342 -2.12 5.76 7.56
CA ALA A 342 -1.38 4.70 6.90
C ALA A 342 -0.75 3.73 7.93
N ASN A 343 -0.65 2.46 7.56
CA ASN A 343 -0.16 1.36 8.40
C ASN A 343 -0.99 0.97 9.63
N MET A 344 -2.16 1.57 9.89
CA MET A 344 -3.09 1.04 10.88
C MET A 344 -3.53 -0.37 10.51
N THR A 345 -3.64 -1.26 11.51
CA THR A 345 -4.13 -2.63 11.32
C THR A 345 -5.65 -2.63 11.21
N ALA A 346 -6.15 -3.33 10.22
CA ALA A 346 -7.58 -3.45 9.98
C ALA A 346 -7.95 -4.87 9.54
N ASN A 347 -9.15 -5.30 9.95
CA ASN A 347 -9.77 -6.56 9.55
C ASN A 347 -10.95 -6.22 8.64
N ALA A 348 -10.88 -6.62 7.39
CA ALA A 348 -11.96 -6.47 6.43
C ALA A 348 -12.75 -7.78 6.37
N GLU A 349 -13.97 -7.76 6.89
CA GLU A 349 -14.95 -8.86 6.79
C GLU A 349 -15.68 -8.74 5.45
N ILE A 350 -15.24 -9.48 4.43
CA ILE A 350 -15.81 -9.51 3.08
C ILE A 350 -17.07 -10.37 3.13
N LEU A 351 -18.23 -9.78 2.86
CA LEU A 351 -19.51 -10.47 2.95
C LEU A 351 -19.70 -11.34 1.72
N LEU A 352 -19.83 -12.66 1.94
CA LEU A 352 -20.12 -13.63 0.89
C LEU A 352 -21.62 -13.70 0.65
N ASP A 353 -22.37 -13.89 1.75
CA ASP A 353 -23.83 -13.97 1.79
C ASP A 353 -24.34 -13.32 3.06
N GLU A 354 -25.47 -12.63 2.98
CA GLU A 354 -26.13 -12.02 4.14
C GLU A 354 -27.65 -12.24 4.04
N HIS A 355 -28.23 -12.89 5.07
CA HIS A 355 -29.67 -13.02 5.24
C HIS A 355 -30.11 -12.20 6.46
N LYS A 356 -31.02 -11.25 6.25
CA LYS A 356 -31.47 -10.33 7.31
C LYS A 356 -32.82 -10.74 7.88
N GLY A 357 -32.98 -10.59 9.21
CA GLY A 357 -34.27 -10.84 9.89
C GLY A 357 -34.73 -12.30 9.87
N VAL A 358 -33.81 -13.23 9.69
CA VAL A 358 -34.08 -14.67 9.65
C VAL A 358 -34.14 -15.28 11.05
N LEU A 359 -34.79 -16.45 11.21
CA LEU A 359 -34.76 -17.19 12.47
C LEU A 359 -33.38 -17.78 12.70
N THR A 360 -32.77 -17.49 13.83
CA THR A 360 -31.42 -17.93 14.18
C THR A 360 -31.39 -18.75 15.45
N VAL A 361 -30.54 -19.74 15.48
CA VAL A 361 -30.18 -20.51 16.67
C VAL A 361 -28.65 -20.54 16.81
N PRO A 362 -28.09 -20.66 18.03
CA PRO A 362 -26.68 -20.92 18.22
C PRO A 362 -26.27 -22.20 17.49
N GLU A 363 -25.10 -22.22 16.84
CA GLU A 363 -24.60 -23.37 16.07
C GLU A 363 -24.60 -24.66 16.90
N ASN A 364 -24.24 -24.58 18.19
CA ASN A 364 -24.22 -25.71 19.11
C ASN A 364 -25.61 -26.20 19.53
N ALA A 365 -26.71 -25.63 19.03
CA ALA A 365 -28.07 -26.20 19.18
C ALA A 365 -28.41 -27.14 18.03
N VAL A 366 -27.68 -27.12 16.93
CA VAL A 366 -27.94 -27.92 15.73
C VAL A 366 -27.11 -29.20 15.77
N SER A 367 -27.79 -30.34 15.52
CA SER A 367 -27.15 -31.67 15.43
C SER A 367 -27.33 -32.23 14.03
N TYR A 368 -26.26 -32.72 13.46
CA TYR A 368 -26.29 -33.37 12.14
C TYR A 368 -26.21 -34.90 12.29
N ASP A 369 -27.00 -35.63 11.58
CA ASP A 369 -26.88 -37.09 11.50
C ASP A 369 -25.82 -37.50 10.45
N ASN A 370 -25.57 -38.81 10.35
CA ASN A 370 -24.61 -39.38 9.39
C ASN A 370 -25.00 -39.10 7.91
N GLN A 371 -26.26 -38.72 7.67
CA GLN A 371 -26.79 -38.37 6.35
C GLN A 371 -26.87 -36.85 6.12
N LYS A 372 -26.24 -36.04 7.05
CA LYS A 372 -26.24 -34.57 7.05
C LYS A 372 -27.64 -33.95 7.24
N ASN A 373 -28.64 -34.68 7.74
CA ASN A 373 -29.90 -34.07 8.11
C ASN A 373 -29.75 -33.32 9.43
N ALA A 374 -30.16 -32.04 9.42
CA ALA A 374 -30.09 -31.19 10.61
C ALA A 374 -31.31 -31.41 11.51
N SER A 375 -31.09 -31.44 12.80
CA SER A 375 -32.14 -31.54 13.82
C SER A 375 -31.77 -30.69 15.03
N VAL A 376 -32.77 -30.18 15.73
CA VAL A 376 -32.62 -29.40 16.96
C VAL A 376 -33.40 -30.08 18.07
N GLN A 377 -32.87 -30.11 19.28
CA GLN A 377 -33.57 -30.60 20.45
C GLN A 377 -34.36 -29.47 21.10
N ILE A 378 -35.67 -29.72 21.32
CA ILE A 378 -36.53 -28.81 22.09
C ILE A 378 -36.89 -29.43 23.44
N PRO A 379 -37.11 -28.64 24.48
CA PRO A 379 -37.58 -29.17 25.77
C PRO A 379 -38.99 -29.80 25.62
N ASP A 380 -39.12 -31.06 26.02
CA ASP A 380 -40.41 -31.76 26.08
C ASP A 380 -40.49 -32.62 27.33
N SER A 381 -41.35 -32.21 28.28
CA SER A 381 -41.57 -32.92 29.55
C SER A 381 -42.21 -34.32 29.39
N LYS A 382 -42.68 -34.66 28.19
CA LYS A 382 -43.32 -35.97 27.92
C LYS A 382 -42.29 -37.07 27.53
N GLN A 383 -41.09 -36.68 27.21
CA GLN A 383 -40.00 -37.59 26.84
C GLN A 383 -39.15 -37.96 28.06
N LYS A 384 -38.66 -39.21 28.09
CA LYS A 384 -37.81 -39.72 29.18
C LYS A 384 -36.55 -38.89 29.39
N ASP A 385 -35.97 -38.33 28.30
CA ASP A 385 -34.73 -37.54 28.31
C ASP A 385 -35.04 -36.02 28.41
N GLY A 386 -36.33 -35.63 28.58
CA GLY A 386 -36.74 -34.24 28.68
C GLY A 386 -36.61 -33.44 27.40
N THR A 387 -36.23 -34.07 26.26
CA THR A 387 -36.00 -33.41 24.97
C THR A 387 -36.68 -34.14 23.81
N LEU A 388 -37.17 -33.40 22.86
CA LEU A 388 -37.74 -33.90 21.61
C LEU A 388 -36.81 -33.46 20.45
N LYS A 389 -36.39 -34.40 19.62
CA LYS A 389 -35.61 -34.12 18.40
C LYS A 389 -36.58 -33.69 17.29
N VAL A 390 -36.40 -32.48 16.79
CA VAL A 390 -37.20 -31.89 15.72
C VAL A 390 -36.33 -31.75 14.47
N PRO A 391 -36.69 -32.34 13.33
CA PRO A 391 -35.98 -32.13 12.08
C PRO A 391 -36.16 -30.67 11.65
N VAL A 392 -35.08 -30.03 11.24
CA VAL A 392 -35.08 -28.63 10.79
C VAL A 392 -34.37 -28.50 9.44
N LYS A 393 -34.81 -27.54 8.65
CA LYS A 393 -34.08 -27.15 7.46
C LYS A 393 -33.21 -25.92 7.81
N VAL A 394 -31.91 -26.09 7.77
CA VAL A 394 -30.93 -25.02 8.03
C VAL A 394 -30.63 -24.25 6.75
N GLY A 395 -30.31 -23.00 6.88
CA GLY A 395 -29.82 -22.11 5.83
C GLY A 395 -28.36 -21.73 6.03
N LEU A 396 -28.09 -20.42 6.04
CA LEU A 396 -26.77 -19.87 6.21
C LEU A 396 -26.26 -20.05 7.66
N SER A 397 -24.99 -20.42 7.81
CA SER A 397 -24.29 -20.45 9.10
C SER A 397 -23.00 -19.64 9.04
N ASN A 398 -22.66 -18.98 10.15
CA ASN A 398 -21.39 -18.24 10.31
C ASN A 398 -20.49 -18.84 11.40
N GLY A 399 -20.78 -20.07 11.85
CA GLY A 399 -20.03 -20.77 12.89
C GLY A 399 -20.40 -20.38 14.32
N SER A 400 -21.14 -19.27 14.54
CA SER A 400 -21.70 -18.90 15.84
C SER A 400 -23.21 -19.11 15.90
N VAL A 401 -23.91 -18.73 14.85
CA VAL A 401 -25.35 -18.90 14.70
C VAL A 401 -25.68 -19.49 13.34
N THR A 402 -26.77 -20.27 13.30
CA THR A 402 -27.26 -20.89 12.09
C THR A 402 -28.70 -20.44 11.83
N GLU A 403 -28.98 -20.12 10.58
CA GLU A 403 -30.33 -19.80 10.09
C GLU A 403 -31.20 -21.05 10.09
N ILE A 404 -32.43 -20.91 10.55
CA ILE A 404 -33.49 -21.92 10.44
C ILE A 404 -34.50 -21.47 9.42
N VAL A 405 -34.53 -22.16 8.27
CA VAL A 405 -35.48 -21.88 7.18
C VAL A 405 -36.85 -22.42 7.52
N SER A 406 -36.92 -23.60 8.18
CA SER A 406 -38.18 -24.21 8.62
C SER A 406 -37.96 -25.22 9.74
N GLY A 407 -39.01 -25.48 10.52
CA GLY A 407 -39.05 -26.49 11.59
C GLY A 407 -39.14 -25.91 13.01
N LEU A 408 -38.84 -24.59 13.20
CA LEU A 408 -38.97 -23.92 14.50
C LEU A 408 -39.78 -22.64 14.38
N LYS A 409 -40.24 -22.13 15.53
CA LYS A 409 -40.96 -20.85 15.65
C LYS A 409 -40.13 -19.87 16.47
N GLU A 410 -40.31 -18.57 16.21
CA GLU A 410 -39.70 -17.51 16.98
C GLU A 410 -40.08 -17.62 18.47
N GLY A 411 -39.10 -17.40 19.36
CA GLY A 411 -39.27 -17.51 20.81
C GLY A 411 -39.27 -18.95 21.36
N GLN A 412 -39.23 -19.98 20.50
CA GLN A 412 -39.13 -21.36 20.92
C GLN A 412 -37.77 -21.63 21.59
N GLN A 413 -37.79 -22.43 22.67
CA GLN A 413 -36.55 -22.81 23.36
C GLN A 413 -35.93 -24.01 22.67
N VAL A 414 -34.60 -23.97 22.56
CA VAL A 414 -33.75 -25.05 22.01
C VAL A 414 -32.68 -25.43 23.01
N VAL A 415 -32.25 -26.67 23.01
CA VAL A 415 -31.27 -27.23 23.92
C VAL A 415 -29.90 -27.19 23.26
N LEU A 416 -28.92 -26.56 23.93
CA LEU A 416 -27.53 -26.52 23.48
C LEU A 416 -26.86 -27.88 23.73
N GLN A 417 -26.13 -28.36 22.73
CA GLN A 417 -25.30 -29.57 22.82
C GLN A 417 -23.93 -29.20 23.38
N GLN A 418 -23.33 -30.15 24.10
CA GLN A 418 -21.97 -29.99 24.62
C GLN A 418 -20.93 -30.23 23.55
#